data_ec6b86216e40859b93aad74f7aeb39cc
#
_entry.id   ec6b86216e40859b93aad74f7aeb39cc
#
_cell.length_a   1.000
_cell.length_b   1.000
_cell.length_c   1.000
_cell.angle_alpha   90.00
_cell.angle_beta   90.00
_cell.angle_gamma   90.00
#
_symmetry.space_group_name_H-M   'P 1'
#
loop_
_entity.id
_entity.type
_entity.pdbx_description
1 polymer ?
#
loop_
_entity_poly.entity_id
_entity_poly.type
_entity_poly.pdbx_seq_one_letter_code
_entity_poly.pdbx_strand_id
1 'polypeptide(L)'
;MKKIVLFFPIILVVSACGSLPELDSNIQSQGWIDHQVSINKVESWKIKGRAAVRDDSSSASFVLHWEQFNSNYELRLISSLGQGTYLLKGSEKKVTIQTPKNKIFTADTAEQLIQDKLGWDIHLAGLKYWLRGIPEPNVKYSQLLLDAQGRLSDMKQSGFTISILRYAKKKNVSLPEKIFIRKRDIQLRLVIQNWEI
;
A
#
# COMPACT_ATOMS: atom_id res chain seq x y z
N MET A 1 35.19 -67.18 -31.41
CA MET A 1 35.23 -65.68 -31.39
C MET A 1 33.82 -65.19 -31.15
N LYS A 2 33.50 -64.83 -29.88
CA LYS A 2 32.14 -64.35 -29.48
C LYS A 2 32.11 -62.84 -29.57
N LYS A 3 31.24 -62.28 -30.43
CA LYS A 3 30.99 -60.85 -30.53
C LYS A 3 30.01 -60.45 -29.44
N ILE A 4 30.47 -59.62 -28.50
CA ILE A 4 29.60 -58.97 -27.48
C ILE A 4 29.00 -57.70 -28.12
N VAL A 5 27.71 -57.68 -28.30
CA VAL A 5 26.93 -56.50 -28.72
C VAL A 5 26.52 -55.74 -27.44
N LEU A 6 27.16 -54.59 -27.25
CA LEU A 6 26.83 -53.67 -26.14
C LEU A 6 25.58 -52.85 -26.51
N PHE A 7 24.47 -53.12 -25.84
CA PHE A 7 23.22 -52.36 -25.97
C PHE A 7 23.29 -51.16 -25.05
N PHE A 8 23.40 -49.94 -25.62
CA PHE A 8 23.42 -48.70 -24.88
C PHE A 8 21.98 -48.17 -24.78
N PRO A 9 21.37 -48.05 -23.59
CA PRO A 9 20.01 -47.51 -23.48
C PRO A 9 20.09 -45.98 -23.65
N ILE A 10 19.42 -45.44 -24.66
CA ILE A 10 19.17 -43.99 -24.83
C ILE A 10 18.11 -43.59 -23.82
N ILE A 11 18.52 -42.83 -22.78
CA ILE A 11 17.62 -42.20 -21.83
C ILE A 11 17.07 -40.90 -22.49
N LEU A 12 15.80 -40.96 -22.91
CA LEU A 12 15.06 -39.78 -23.37
C LEU A 12 14.71 -38.91 -22.16
N VAL A 13 15.45 -37.82 -21.94
CA VAL A 13 15.08 -36.80 -20.95
C VAL A 13 13.98 -35.94 -21.56
N VAL A 14 12.73 -36.18 -21.17
CA VAL A 14 11.59 -35.33 -21.52
C VAL A 14 11.67 -34.11 -20.62
N SER A 15 12.17 -32.96 -21.14
CA SER A 15 12.09 -31.67 -20.49
C SER A 15 10.65 -31.20 -20.53
N ALA A 16 9.91 -31.45 -19.46
CA ALA A 16 8.59 -30.83 -19.25
C ALA A 16 8.82 -29.35 -18.88
N CYS A 17 8.93 -28.47 -19.87
CA CYS A 17 8.68 -27.04 -19.68
C CYS A 17 7.21 -26.85 -19.36
N GLY A 18 6.86 -26.86 -18.09
CA GLY A 18 5.57 -26.39 -17.62
C GLY A 18 5.52 -24.87 -17.82
N SER A 19 4.87 -24.39 -18.90
CA SER A 19 4.49 -22.99 -19.01
C SER A 19 3.56 -22.67 -17.85
N LEU A 20 3.92 -21.67 -17.04
CA LEU A 20 3.01 -21.08 -16.05
C LEU A 20 1.72 -20.68 -16.81
N PRO A 21 0.54 -20.93 -16.26
CA PRO A 21 -0.70 -20.51 -16.91
C PRO A 21 -0.66 -18.99 -17.09
N GLU A 22 -0.71 -18.55 -18.34
CA GLU A 22 -0.84 -17.14 -18.70
C GLU A 22 -2.19 -16.66 -18.17
N LEU A 23 -2.17 -15.73 -17.21
CA LEU A 23 -3.40 -15.17 -16.64
C LEU A 23 -4.16 -14.45 -17.75
N ASP A 24 -5.43 -14.79 -17.91
CA ASP A 24 -6.29 -14.18 -18.92
C ASP A 24 -6.39 -12.66 -18.68
N SER A 25 -5.83 -11.90 -19.58
CA SER A 25 -5.77 -10.43 -19.51
C SER A 25 -7.17 -9.79 -19.45
N ASN A 26 -8.19 -10.44 -20.00
CA ASN A 26 -9.57 -9.97 -19.95
C ASN A 26 -10.16 -10.11 -18.53
N ILE A 27 -9.88 -11.24 -17.85
CA ILE A 27 -10.33 -11.47 -16.48
C ILE A 27 -9.68 -10.45 -15.53
N GLN A 28 -8.38 -10.19 -15.68
CA GLN A 28 -7.70 -9.18 -14.88
C GLN A 28 -8.23 -7.77 -15.14
N SER A 29 -8.48 -7.42 -16.40
CA SER A 29 -9.01 -6.10 -16.76
C SER A 29 -10.42 -5.87 -16.22
N GLN A 30 -11.30 -6.86 -16.29
CA GLN A 30 -12.64 -6.77 -15.72
C GLN A 30 -12.59 -6.71 -14.19
N GLY A 31 -11.76 -7.55 -13.56
CA GLY A 31 -11.55 -7.54 -12.12
C GLY A 31 -11.05 -6.19 -11.60
N TRP A 32 -10.18 -5.52 -12.37
CA TRP A 32 -9.69 -4.18 -12.05
C TRP A 32 -10.80 -3.12 -12.10
N ILE A 33 -11.64 -3.15 -13.13
CA ILE A 33 -12.79 -2.23 -13.26
C ILE A 33 -13.74 -2.43 -12.08
N ASP A 34 -14.09 -3.68 -11.78
CA ASP A 34 -15.02 -4.03 -10.70
C ASP A 34 -14.44 -3.62 -9.33
N HIS A 35 -13.13 -3.81 -9.14
CA HIS A 35 -12.44 -3.36 -7.93
C HIS A 35 -12.53 -1.84 -7.77
N GLN A 36 -12.18 -1.08 -8.80
CA GLN A 36 -12.26 0.39 -8.75
C GLN A 36 -13.68 0.88 -8.49
N VAL A 37 -14.69 0.30 -9.15
CA VAL A 37 -16.11 0.65 -8.93
C VAL A 37 -16.53 0.39 -7.48
N SER A 38 -16.13 -0.73 -6.91
CA SER A 38 -16.47 -1.07 -5.52
C SER A 38 -15.76 -0.17 -4.52
N ILE A 39 -14.49 0.13 -4.74
CA ILE A 39 -13.68 1.00 -3.86
C ILE A 39 -14.13 2.45 -3.91
N ASN A 40 -14.52 2.96 -5.07
CA ASN A 40 -14.96 4.35 -5.20
C ASN A 40 -16.27 4.65 -4.45
N LYS A 41 -17.05 3.63 -4.10
CA LYS A 41 -18.22 3.76 -3.23
C LYS A 41 -17.86 3.93 -1.74
N VAL A 42 -16.59 3.65 -1.37
CA VAL A 42 -16.11 3.77 0.02
C VAL A 42 -15.54 5.17 0.24
N GLU A 43 -16.39 6.14 0.49
CA GLU A 43 -16.01 7.54 0.71
C GLU A 43 -15.58 7.83 2.15
N SER A 44 -16.13 7.07 3.09
CA SER A 44 -15.85 7.20 4.52
C SER A 44 -15.38 5.86 5.07
N TRP A 45 -14.30 5.88 5.83
CA TRP A 45 -13.72 4.67 6.39
C TRP A 45 -12.85 4.98 7.61
N LYS A 46 -12.64 3.96 8.42
CA LYS A 46 -11.68 3.99 9.53
C LYS A 46 -10.76 2.80 9.45
N ILE A 47 -9.51 3.00 9.79
CA ILE A 47 -8.53 1.93 9.94
C ILE A 47 -7.87 1.98 11.30
N LYS A 48 -7.54 0.79 11.79
CA LYS A 48 -6.61 0.58 12.89
C LYS A 48 -5.52 -0.36 12.41
N GLY A 49 -4.27 -0.07 12.77
CA GLY A 49 -3.15 -0.86 12.31
C GLY A 49 -1.83 -0.42 12.89
N ARG A 50 -0.77 -0.77 12.19
CA ARG A 50 0.60 -0.39 12.52
C ARG A 50 1.27 0.21 11.30
N ALA A 51 2.02 1.28 11.54
CA ALA A 51 2.89 1.92 10.56
C ALA A 51 4.33 1.85 11.04
N ALA A 52 5.25 1.53 10.14
CA ALA A 52 6.68 1.65 10.37
C ALA A 52 7.28 2.48 9.23
N VAL A 53 7.97 3.55 9.57
CA VAL A 53 8.70 4.41 8.66
C VAL A 53 10.18 4.24 8.92
N ARG A 54 10.96 4.19 7.86
CA ARG A 54 12.42 4.15 7.90
C ARG A 54 12.98 4.97 6.77
N ASP A 55 14.02 5.73 7.05
CA ASP A 55 14.94 6.34 6.10
C ASP A 55 16.39 5.96 6.45
N ASP A 56 17.38 6.57 5.79
CA ASP A 56 18.80 6.30 6.04
C ASP A 56 19.28 6.76 7.42
N SER A 57 18.58 7.73 8.03
CA SER A 57 18.97 8.38 9.29
C SER A 57 18.13 7.94 10.49
N SER A 58 16.91 7.48 10.27
CA SER A 58 15.94 7.28 11.34
C SER A 58 14.96 6.13 11.05
N SER A 59 14.33 5.66 12.13
CA SER A 59 13.19 4.74 12.02
C SER A 59 12.23 4.95 13.17
N ALA A 60 10.93 4.81 12.88
CA ALA A 60 9.89 4.86 13.90
C ALA A 60 8.76 3.89 13.59
N SER A 61 8.07 3.47 14.66
CA SER A 61 6.90 2.60 14.58
C SER A 61 5.76 3.19 15.39
N PHE A 62 4.55 3.07 14.84
CA PHE A 62 3.35 3.64 15.42
C PHE A 62 2.19 2.64 15.38
N VAL A 63 1.34 2.71 16.40
CA VAL A 63 -0.04 2.30 16.26
C VAL A 63 -0.76 3.40 15.49
N LEU A 64 -1.41 3.01 14.39
CA LEU A 64 -2.07 3.89 13.46
C LEU A 64 -3.58 3.81 13.65
N HIS A 65 -4.24 4.97 13.83
CA HIS A 65 -5.68 5.13 13.67
C HIS A 65 -5.92 6.23 12.65
N TRP A 66 -6.66 5.92 11.61
CA TRP A 66 -7.03 6.92 10.60
C TRP A 66 -8.54 6.83 10.35
N GLU A 67 -9.22 7.96 10.54
CA GLU A 67 -10.61 8.14 10.18
C GLU A 67 -10.67 9.11 8.99
N GLN A 68 -11.37 8.70 7.95
CA GLN A 68 -11.63 9.50 6.75
C GLN A 68 -13.13 9.69 6.61
N PHE A 69 -13.56 10.92 6.44
CA PHE A 69 -14.93 11.27 6.14
C PHE A 69 -14.94 12.30 5.02
N ASN A 70 -15.22 11.87 3.81
CA ASN A 70 -15.09 12.68 2.60
C ASN A 70 -13.68 13.33 2.49
N SER A 71 -13.62 14.66 2.49
CA SER A 71 -12.36 15.44 2.50
C SER A 71 -11.74 15.61 3.88
N ASN A 72 -12.51 15.40 4.96
CA ASN A 72 -12.01 15.55 6.32
C ASN A 72 -11.35 14.26 6.83
N TYR A 73 -10.31 14.39 7.63
CA TYR A 73 -9.67 13.24 8.25
C TYR A 73 -9.06 13.55 9.61
N GLU A 74 -8.94 12.50 10.40
CA GLU A 74 -8.15 12.46 11.62
C GLU A 74 -7.17 11.27 11.55
N LEU A 75 -5.88 11.55 11.64
CA LEU A 75 -4.81 10.56 11.66
C LEU A 75 -4.08 10.65 12.98
N ARG A 76 -4.14 9.58 13.77
CA ARG A 76 -3.46 9.46 15.06
C ARG A 76 -2.34 8.45 14.95
N LEU A 77 -1.12 8.89 15.27
CA LEU A 77 0.09 8.10 15.29
C LEU A 77 0.57 8.00 16.74
N ILE A 78 0.43 6.84 17.36
CA ILE A 78 0.84 6.56 18.73
C ILE A 78 2.19 5.85 18.67
N SER A 79 3.26 6.48 19.17
CA SER A 79 4.60 5.91 19.15
C SER A 79 4.67 4.61 19.93
N SER A 80 5.21 3.55 19.31
CA SER A 80 5.39 2.25 19.95
C SER A 80 6.43 2.28 21.08
N LEU A 81 7.29 3.30 21.12
CA LEU A 81 8.34 3.48 22.13
C LEU A 81 7.95 4.48 23.24
N GLY A 82 6.65 4.78 23.40
CA GLY A 82 6.18 5.66 24.47
C GLY A 82 6.52 7.15 24.29
N GLN A 83 6.96 7.58 23.08
CA GLN A 83 7.31 8.97 22.79
C GLN A 83 6.08 9.88 22.65
N GLY A 84 4.87 9.33 22.82
CA GLY A 84 3.62 10.04 22.81
C GLY A 84 2.84 9.90 21.48
N THR A 85 1.91 10.81 21.27
CA THR A 85 0.95 10.74 20.15
C THR A 85 1.06 11.99 19.29
N TYR A 86 1.10 11.80 17.98
CA TYR A 86 0.85 12.84 17.00
C TYR A 86 -0.59 12.71 16.51
N LEU A 87 -1.30 13.85 16.45
CA LEU A 87 -2.68 13.92 15.96
C LEU A 87 -2.75 14.91 14.81
N LEU A 88 -2.90 14.39 13.60
CA LEU A 88 -3.06 15.17 12.37
C LEU A 88 -4.55 15.25 12.04
N LYS A 89 -5.06 16.47 11.83
CA LYS A 89 -6.43 16.71 11.37
C LYS A 89 -6.38 17.58 10.13
N GLY A 90 -7.08 17.15 9.11
CA GLY A 90 -7.17 17.86 7.85
C GLY A 90 -8.60 18.07 7.40
N SER A 91 -8.81 19.18 6.71
CA SER A 91 -10.02 19.53 5.96
C SER A 91 -9.60 20.20 4.65
N GLU A 92 -10.55 20.54 3.80
CA GLU A 92 -10.27 21.28 2.53
C GLU A 92 -9.51 22.59 2.73
N LYS A 93 -9.65 23.23 3.90
CA LYS A 93 -9.16 24.59 4.13
C LYS A 93 -7.94 24.65 5.06
N LYS A 94 -7.68 23.61 5.83
CA LYS A 94 -6.69 23.69 6.90
C LYS A 94 -6.22 22.33 7.34
N VAL A 95 -4.94 22.22 7.58
CA VAL A 95 -4.33 21.04 8.21
C VAL A 95 -3.64 21.46 9.50
N THR A 96 -3.82 20.66 10.55
CA THR A 96 -3.18 20.87 11.85
C THR A 96 -2.50 19.58 12.31
N ILE A 97 -1.39 19.71 13.02
CA ILE A 97 -0.74 18.62 13.76
C ILE A 97 -0.58 19.02 15.23
N GLN A 98 -1.07 18.19 16.13
CA GLN A 98 -0.76 18.26 17.54
C GLN A 98 0.38 17.28 17.86
N THR A 99 1.44 17.77 18.45
CA THR A 99 2.61 16.96 18.83
C THR A 99 2.43 16.33 20.23
N PRO A 100 3.28 15.36 20.63
CA PRO A 100 3.26 14.78 21.99
C PRO A 100 3.39 15.80 23.14
N LYS A 101 3.97 16.95 22.87
CA LYS A 101 4.09 18.07 23.84
C LYS A 101 2.87 19.01 23.84
N ASN A 102 1.75 18.57 23.27
CA ASN A 102 0.49 19.33 23.11
C ASN A 102 0.62 20.66 22.34
N LYS A 103 1.72 20.84 21.58
CA LYS A 103 1.86 22.00 20.68
C LYS A 103 1.10 21.73 19.38
N ILE A 104 0.33 22.70 18.94
CA ILE A 104 -0.44 22.64 17.69
C ILE A 104 0.26 23.52 16.64
N PHE A 105 0.45 22.94 15.46
CA PHE A 105 0.99 23.62 14.29
C PHE A 105 -0.02 23.52 13.14
N THR A 106 0.00 24.51 12.27
CA THR A 106 -0.91 24.59 11.11
C THR A 106 -0.09 24.81 9.86
N ALA A 107 -0.52 24.20 8.75
CA ALA A 107 0.02 24.45 7.41
C ALA A 107 -1.07 24.28 6.36
N ASP A 108 -0.73 24.58 5.11
CA ASP A 108 -1.61 24.41 3.96
C ASP A 108 -1.74 22.94 3.57
N THR A 109 -0.70 22.12 3.79
CA THR A 109 -0.66 20.71 3.45
C THR A 109 -0.22 19.82 4.60
N ALA A 110 -0.69 18.57 4.58
CA ALA A 110 -0.29 17.56 5.55
C ALA A 110 1.18 17.16 5.38
N GLU A 111 1.63 17.11 4.14
CA GLU A 111 2.99 16.75 3.75
C GLU A 111 4.00 17.70 4.42
N GLN A 112 3.72 19.01 4.39
CA GLN A 112 4.55 20.02 5.06
C GLN A 112 4.65 19.76 6.57
N LEU A 113 3.51 19.51 7.25
CA LEU A 113 3.51 19.23 8.69
C LEU A 113 4.22 17.93 9.04
N ILE A 114 4.07 16.90 8.22
CA ILE A 114 4.75 15.61 8.42
C ILE A 114 6.27 15.80 8.25
N GLN A 115 6.69 16.52 7.20
CA GLN A 115 8.10 16.82 6.96
C GLN A 115 8.71 17.65 8.11
N ASP A 116 8.04 18.73 8.52
CA ASP A 116 8.53 19.66 9.55
C ASP A 116 8.59 19.07 10.96
N LYS A 117 7.64 18.17 11.29
CA LYS A 117 7.48 17.66 12.67
C LYS A 117 7.93 16.23 12.87
N LEU A 118 7.99 15.44 11.79
CA LEU A 118 8.38 14.05 11.82
C LEU A 118 9.63 13.75 10.95
N GLY A 119 9.99 14.68 10.05
CA GLY A 119 11.18 14.58 9.19
C GLY A 119 10.99 13.71 7.94
N TRP A 120 9.76 13.28 7.59
CA TRP A 120 9.54 12.33 6.50
C TRP A 120 8.79 12.94 5.31
N ASP A 121 9.30 12.67 4.12
CA ASP A 121 8.63 12.99 2.84
C ASP A 121 7.56 11.93 2.53
N ILE A 122 6.38 12.07 3.15
CA ILE A 122 5.22 11.19 2.97
C ILE A 122 4.13 11.93 2.20
N HIS A 123 3.67 11.35 1.10
CA HIS A 123 2.55 11.88 0.29
C HIS A 123 1.21 11.38 0.85
N LEU A 124 0.63 12.11 1.81
CA LEU A 124 -0.59 11.70 2.50
C LEU A 124 -1.82 11.72 1.58
N ALA A 125 -1.87 12.68 0.65
CA ALA A 125 -2.93 12.77 -0.35
C ALA A 125 -3.02 11.50 -1.21
N GLY A 126 -1.90 11.00 -1.72
CA GLY A 126 -1.82 9.74 -2.45
C GLY A 126 -2.08 8.52 -1.55
N LEU A 127 -1.54 8.55 -0.34
CA LEU A 127 -1.69 7.45 0.62
C LEU A 127 -3.16 7.13 0.92
N LYS A 128 -4.03 8.13 0.97
CA LYS A 128 -5.50 8.00 1.11
C LYS A 128 -6.10 7.04 0.06
N TYR A 129 -5.58 7.03 -1.17
CA TYR A 129 -6.03 6.17 -2.27
C TYR A 129 -5.30 4.84 -2.28
N TRP A 130 -3.98 4.85 -2.08
CA TRP A 130 -3.14 3.64 -2.08
C TRP A 130 -3.53 2.66 -0.99
N LEU A 131 -3.95 3.16 0.19
CA LEU A 131 -4.52 2.35 1.26
C LEU A 131 -5.77 1.58 0.82
N ARG A 132 -6.54 2.11 -0.11
CA ARG A 132 -7.73 1.45 -0.66
C ARG A 132 -7.45 0.58 -1.88
N GLY A 133 -6.18 0.51 -2.32
CA GLY A 133 -5.75 -0.30 -3.46
C GLY A 133 -6.07 0.30 -4.82
N ILE A 134 -6.13 1.64 -4.92
CA ILE A 134 -6.36 2.38 -6.16
C ILE A 134 -5.36 3.53 -6.31
N PRO A 135 -5.06 3.98 -7.54
CA PRO A 135 -4.25 5.18 -7.76
C PRO A 135 -4.96 6.46 -7.28
N GLU A 136 -4.17 7.46 -6.93
CA GLU A 136 -4.65 8.82 -6.74
C GLU A 136 -5.21 9.35 -8.07
N PRO A 137 -6.46 9.88 -8.10
CA PRO A 137 -7.05 10.37 -9.33
C PRO A 137 -6.34 11.62 -9.86
N ASN A 138 -6.38 11.81 -11.17
CA ASN A 138 -5.78 12.94 -11.90
C ASN A 138 -4.25 13.05 -11.79
N VAL A 139 -3.58 12.06 -11.20
CA VAL A 139 -2.13 11.95 -11.12
C VAL A 139 -1.66 10.77 -11.95
N LYS A 140 -0.70 10.99 -12.86
CA LYS A 140 -0.15 9.92 -13.71
C LYS A 140 0.49 8.83 -12.86
N TYR A 141 0.24 7.60 -13.24
CA TYR A 141 0.91 6.42 -12.69
C TYR A 141 1.55 5.58 -13.80
N SER A 142 2.42 4.70 -13.44
CA SER A 142 3.09 3.77 -14.35
C SER A 142 3.33 2.42 -13.67
N GLN A 143 3.72 1.42 -14.46
CA GLN A 143 4.05 0.08 -13.96
C GLN A 143 2.93 -0.51 -13.09
N LEU A 144 1.67 -0.31 -13.51
CA LEU A 144 0.52 -0.89 -12.82
C LEU A 144 0.50 -2.40 -13.10
N LEU A 145 0.61 -3.19 -12.04
CA LEU A 145 0.47 -4.64 -12.06
C LEU A 145 -0.74 -5.04 -11.23
N LEU A 146 -1.45 -6.06 -11.71
CA LEU A 146 -2.62 -6.60 -11.05
C LEU A 146 -2.35 -8.02 -10.55
N ASP A 147 -3.00 -8.41 -9.48
CA ASP A 147 -3.01 -9.80 -9.02
C ASP A 147 -4.00 -10.65 -9.84
N ALA A 148 -4.07 -11.94 -9.56
CA ALA A 148 -4.94 -12.88 -10.27
C ALA A 148 -6.45 -12.54 -10.15
N GLN A 149 -6.84 -11.69 -9.19
CA GLN A 149 -8.21 -11.22 -8.99
C GLN A 149 -8.46 -9.83 -9.61
N GLY A 150 -7.50 -9.30 -10.36
CA GLY A 150 -7.59 -7.97 -10.98
C GLY A 150 -7.44 -6.81 -9.99
N ARG A 151 -6.87 -7.04 -8.78
CA ARG A 151 -6.62 -5.97 -7.82
C ARG A 151 -5.18 -5.47 -7.95
N LEU A 152 -4.94 -4.21 -7.59
CA LEU A 152 -3.61 -3.63 -7.62
C LEU A 152 -2.62 -4.45 -6.78
N SER A 153 -1.53 -4.92 -7.38
CA SER A 153 -0.39 -5.49 -6.66
C SER A 153 0.77 -4.51 -6.56
N ASP A 154 1.12 -3.86 -7.67
CA ASP A 154 2.22 -2.91 -7.71
C ASP A 154 1.91 -1.74 -8.64
N MET A 155 2.41 -0.56 -8.31
CA MET A 155 2.42 0.60 -9.21
C MET A 155 3.49 1.61 -8.83
N LYS A 156 3.76 2.54 -9.74
CA LYS A 156 4.51 3.77 -9.45
C LYS A 156 3.64 4.99 -9.64
N GLN A 157 3.60 5.87 -8.63
CA GLN A 157 2.88 7.13 -8.68
C GLN A 157 3.56 8.17 -7.80
N SER A 158 3.64 9.43 -8.24
CA SER A 158 4.25 10.55 -7.49
C SER A 158 5.68 10.26 -7.01
N GLY A 159 6.45 9.45 -7.77
CA GLY A 159 7.80 9.02 -7.40
C GLY A 159 7.86 7.90 -6.36
N PHE A 160 6.72 7.44 -5.85
CA PHE A 160 6.62 6.29 -4.97
C PHE A 160 6.43 4.99 -5.76
N THR A 161 7.01 3.91 -5.26
CA THR A 161 6.66 2.54 -5.62
C THR A 161 5.75 1.99 -4.52
N ILE A 162 4.55 1.58 -4.89
CA ILE A 162 3.52 1.04 -4.00
C ILE A 162 3.37 -0.44 -4.30
N SER A 163 3.49 -1.30 -3.28
CA SER A 163 3.30 -2.74 -3.38
C SER A 163 2.27 -3.19 -2.36
N ILE A 164 1.19 -3.82 -2.81
CA ILE A 164 0.14 -4.36 -1.95
C ILE A 164 0.36 -5.87 -1.83
N LEU A 165 0.80 -6.30 -0.66
CA LEU A 165 1.25 -7.67 -0.42
C LEU A 165 0.12 -8.58 0.05
N ARG A 166 -0.97 -8.02 0.56
CA ARG A 166 -2.12 -8.79 1.03
C ARG A 166 -3.38 -7.94 1.06
N TYR A 167 -4.50 -8.58 0.71
CA TYR A 167 -5.85 -8.06 0.80
C TYR A 167 -6.68 -8.87 1.80
N ALA A 168 -7.66 -8.21 2.43
CA ALA A 168 -8.75 -8.86 3.17
C ALA A 168 -10.09 -8.49 2.56
N LYS A 169 -11.04 -9.41 2.64
CA LYS A 169 -12.43 -9.15 2.26
C LYS A 169 -13.17 -8.53 3.45
N LYS A 170 -13.77 -7.37 3.23
CA LYS A 170 -14.65 -6.69 4.20
C LYS A 170 -15.99 -6.41 3.53
N LYS A 171 -17.07 -6.98 4.06
CA LYS A 171 -18.36 -7.04 3.35
C LYS A 171 -18.16 -7.60 1.94
N ASN A 172 -18.45 -6.83 0.91
CA ASN A 172 -18.28 -7.21 -0.50
C ASN A 172 -17.09 -6.54 -1.19
N VAL A 173 -16.18 -5.92 -0.40
CA VAL A 173 -15.04 -5.16 -0.92
C VAL A 173 -13.74 -5.81 -0.46
N SER A 174 -12.76 -5.91 -1.37
CA SER A 174 -11.39 -6.31 -1.04
C SER A 174 -10.57 -5.08 -0.71
N LEU A 175 -10.02 -5.02 0.50
CA LEU A 175 -9.24 -3.88 0.99
C LEU A 175 -7.83 -4.35 1.38
N PRO A 176 -6.78 -3.56 1.09
CA PRO A 176 -5.42 -3.89 1.47
C PRO A 176 -5.25 -4.08 2.98
N GLU A 177 -4.48 -5.09 3.36
CA GLU A 177 -4.07 -5.33 4.75
C GLU A 177 -2.57 -5.08 4.96
N LYS A 178 -1.74 -5.37 3.94
CA LYS A 178 -0.30 -5.21 4.05
C LYS A 178 0.22 -4.47 2.84
N ILE A 179 0.79 -3.30 3.07
CA ILE A 179 1.23 -2.37 2.04
C ILE A 179 2.68 -1.99 2.33
N PHE A 180 3.49 -1.94 1.29
CA PHE A 180 4.85 -1.46 1.32
C PHE A 180 5.01 -0.33 0.30
N ILE A 181 5.53 0.81 0.73
CA ILE A 181 5.69 2.01 -0.08
C ILE A 181 7.12 2.48 0.04
N ARG A 182 7.74 2.84 -1.08
CA ARG A 182 9.13 3.31 -1.14
C ARG A 182 9.25 4.52 -2.04
N LYS A 183 10.08 5.47 -1.65
CA LYS A 183 10.56 6.58 -2.48
C LYS A 183 11.98 6.92 -2.05
N ARG A 184 12.97 6.73 -2.95
CA ARG A 184 14.39 6.91 -2.61
C ARG A 184 14.77 6.10 -1.36
N ASP A 185 15.24 6.77 -0.31
CA ASP A 185 15.64 6.23 1.00
C ASP A 185 14.45 5.91 1.92
N ILE A 186 13.30 6.59 1.74
CA ILE A 186 12.16 6.40 2.63
C ILE A 186 11.38 5.12 2.31
N GLN A 187 11.07 4.37 3.35
CA GLN A 187 10.29 3.14 3.33
C GLN A 187 9.17 3.24 4.36
N LEU A 188 7.95 3.02 3.92
CA LEU A 188 6.75 2.96 4.76
C LEU A 188 6.14 1.56 4.65
N ARG A 189 5.96 0.90 5.78
CA ARG A 189 5.26 -0.39 5.90
C ARG A 189 3.99 -0.18 6.71
N LEU A 190 2.88 -0.63 6.16
CA LEU A 190 1.57 -0.53 6.79
C LEU A 190 0.98 -1.93 6.93
N VAL A 191 0.50 -2.24 8.13
CA VAL A 191 -0.29 -3.44 8.41
C VAL A 191 -1.62 -2.98 9.01
N ILE A 192 -2.68 -3.10 8.23
CA ILE A 192 -4.02 -2.72 8.63
C ILE A 192 -4.68 -3.94 9.27
N GLN A 193 -5.04 -3.83 10.53
CA GLN A 193 -5.63 -4.91 11.33
C GLN A 193 -7.16 -4.87 11.29
N ASN A 194 -7.72 -3.69 11.15
CA ASN A 194 -9.15 -3.51 11.07
C ASN A 194 -9.53 -2.42 10.07
N TRP A 195 -10.56 -2.70 9.28
CA TRP A 195 -11.28 -1.77 8.43
C TRP A 195 -12.73 -1.65 8.92
N GLU A 196 -13.22 -0.42 9.01
CA GLU A 196 -14.64 -0.07 9.17
C GLU A 196 -15.05 0.78 7.95
N ILE A 197 -16.06 0.31 7.19
CA ILE A 197 -16.58 0.93 5.97
C ILE A 197 -18.09 0.94 5.97
#